data_e8533e1c1d18356119867c1c16c4db4b
#
_entry.id   e8533e1c1d18356119867c1c16c4db4b
#
_cell.length_a   1.000
_cell.length_b   1.000
_cell.length_c   1.000
_cell.angle_alpha   90.00
_cell.angle_beta   90.00
_cell.angle_gamma   90.00
#
_symmetry.space_group_name_H-M   'P 1'
#
loop_
_entity.id
_entity.type
_entity.pdbx_description
1 polymer ?
#
loop_
_entity_poly.entity_id
_entity_poly.type
_entity_poly.pdbx_seq_one_letter_code
_entity_poly.pdbx_strand_id
1 'polypeptide(L)'
;MNKWLKTILFLMASVFLTRFIPFSSLFRNLDTMIHEFAHALMTLVLSGKVLRIELYADHSGVTYSSMLTSGRAIFVSLAGYIGASLFAWLLFYLYRKGRHMWGLGIMTAVALVSLVLYVRGEFGMLWLTGFIALNVVIMIFGVKIARYYYLLLAFITLEESVVSAMYIGWASWTRPSQAGDAANLAQQTFMPALFWGTLFALFALWCAKGAIALFFRKEGTVSPSKSKSRGLNRA
;
A
#
# COMPACT_ATOMS: atom_id res chain seq x y z
N MET A 1 -10.44 -24.94 -1.47
CA MET A 1 -11.29 -23.79 -1.83
C MET A 1 -10.82 -23.21 -3.15
N ASN A 2 -11.71 -23.03 -4.12
CA ASN A 2 -11.40 -22.48 -5.45
C ASN A 2 -10.82 -21.05 -5.30
N LYS A 3 -9.83 -20.67 -6.14
CA LYS A 3 -9.21 -19.34 -6.08
C LYS A 3 -10.20 -18.20 -6.33
N TRP A 4 -11.18 -18.41 -7.22
CA TRP A 4 -12.27 -17.46 -7.46
C TRP A 4 -13.09 -17.19 -6.19
N LEU A 5 -13.47 -18.26 -5.47
CA LEU A 5 -14.20 -18.12 -4.21
C LEU A 5 -13.38 -17.36 -3.16
N LYS A 6 -12.08 -17.64 -3.08
CA LYS A 6 -11.16 -16.88 -2.20
C LYS A 6 -11.12 -15.39 -2.57
N THR A 7 -10.97 -15.08 -3.87
CA THR A 7 -10.96 -13.68 -4.34
C THR A 7 -12.24 -12.96 -3.94
N ILE A 8 -13.39 -13.56 -4.23
CA ILE A 8 -14.70 -12.98 -3.89
C ILE A 8 -14.81 -12.77 -2.39
N LEU A 9 -14.49 -13.79 -1.58
CA LEU A 9 -14.58 -13.69 -0.12
C LEU A 9 -13.66 -12.59 0.45
N PHE A 10 -12.41 -12.50 -0.01
CA PHE A 10 -11.49 -11.47 0.49
C PHE A 10 -11.86 -10.07 -0.02
N LEU A 11 -12.32 -9.91 -1.25
CA LEU A 11 -12.85 -8.63 -1.74
C LEU A 11 -14.10 -8.22 -0.99
N MET A 12 -15.04 -9.14 -0.76
CA MET A 12 -16.24 -8.84 0.05
C MET A 12 -15.87 -8.47 1.48
N ALA A 13 -14.92 -9.20 2.08
CA ALA A 13 -14.43 -8.89 3.42
C ALA A 13 -13.73 -7.53 3.47
N SER A 14 -12.88 -7.19 2.47
CA SER A 14 -12.22 -5.87 2.44
C SER A 14 -13.25 -4.75 2.29
N VAL A 15 -14.17 -4.83 1.33
CA VAL A 15 -15.23 -3.83 1.15
C VAL A 15 -16.11 -3.72 2.40
N PHE A 16 -16.45 -4.83 3.04
CA PHE A 16 -17.22 -4.81 4.28
C PHE A 16 -16.48 -4.07 5.40
N LEU A 17 -15.20 -4.37 5.60
CA LEU A 17 -14.37 -3.73 6.62
C LEU A 17 -14.08 -2.26 6.33
N THR A 18 -13.96 -1.87 5.06
CA THR A 18 -13.60 -0.51 4.66
C THR A 18 -14.82 0.40 4.46
N ARG A 19 -16.05 -0.15 4.34
CA ARG A 19 -17.25 0.65 4.01
C ARG A 19 -18.43 0.49 4.97
N PHE A 20 -18.61 -0.69 5.58
CA PHE A 20 -19.88 -1.01 6.27
C PHE A 20 -19.78 -1.08 7.79
N ILE A 21 -18.59 -1.10 8.37
CA ILE A 21 -18.45 -1.12 9.83
C ILE A 21 -18.19 0.29 10.40
N PRO A 22 -18.60 0.57 11.65
CA PRO A 22 -18.45 1.88 12.27
C PRO A 22 -17.01 2.41 12.34
N PHE A 23 -16.02 1.53 12.40
CA PHE A 23 -14.60 1.88 12.46
C PHE A 23 -13.86 1.59 11.17
N SER A 24 -14.54 1.68 10.03
CA SER A 24 -13.99 1.39 8.71
C SER A 24 -12.72 2.20 8.37
N SER A 25 -12.64 3.43 8.88
CA SER A 25 -11.45 4.28 8.71
C SER A 25 -10.16 3.62 9.22
N LEU A 26 -10.23 2.77 10.25
CA LEU A 26 -9.05 2.06 10.75
C LEU A 26 -8.42 1.15 9.69
N PHE A 27 -9.22 0.52 8.84
CA PHE A 27 -8.74 -0.34 7.77
C PHE A 27 -8.25 0.48 6.57
N ARG A 28 -8.91 1.60 6.28
CA ARG A 28 -8.55 2.52 5.19
C ARG A 28 -7.24 3.26 5.45
N ASN A 29 -6.91 3.53 6.72
CA ASN A 29 -5.64 4.14 7.12
C ASN A 29 -4.42 3.31 6.71
N LEU A 30 -4.56 2.03 6.40
CA LEU A 30 -3.48 1.21 5.86
C LEU A 30 -3.00 1.74 4.49
N ASP A 31 -3.92 2.03 3.58
CA ASP A 31 -3.61 2.61 2.28
C ASP A 31 -3.07 4.05 2.43
N THR A 32 -3.71 4.86 3.29
CA THR A 32 -3.26 6.21 3.59
C THR A 32 -1.82 6.23 4.12
N MET A 33 -1.47 5.35 5.06
CA MET A 33 -0.09 5.23 5.56
C MET A 33 0.91 4.95 4.44
N ILE A 34 0.57 4.04 3.52
CA ILE A 34 1.44 3.66 2.40
C ILE A 34 1.57 4.83 1.41
N HIS A 35 0.47 5.52 1.13
CA HIS A 35 0.40 6.70 0.28
C HIS A 35 1.29 7.82 0.83
N GLU A 36 1.14 8.19 2.10
CA GLU A 36 1.93 9.23 2.74
C GLU A 36 3.41 8.84 2.85
N PHE A 37 3.69 7.56 3.14
CA PHE A 37 5.05 7.06 3.13
C PHE A 37 5.70 7.12 1.75
N ALA A 38 4.95 6.91 0.68
CA ALA A 38 5.45 7.04 -0.70
C ALA A 38 5.84 8.49 -1.03
N HIS A 39 5.06 9.49 -0.59
CA HIS A 39 5.44 10.90 -0.67
C HIS A 39 6.74 11.19 0.10
N ALA A 40 6.82 10.69 1.34
CA ALA A 40 8.01 10.86 2.17
C ALA A 40 9.24 10.21 1.52
N LEU A 41 9.12 8.99 1.03
CA LEU A 41 10.21 8.28 0.36
C LEU A 41 10.69 9.02 -0.89
N MET A 42 9.77 9.49 -1.74
CA MET A 42 10.12 10.25 -2.94
C MET A 42 10.79 11.58 -2.58
N THR A 43 10.30 12.26 -1.52
CA THR A 43 10.95 13.48 -1.01
C THR A 43 12.42 13.23 -0.66
N LEU A 44 12.71 12.14 0.06
CA LEU A 44 14.09 11.78 0.43
C LEU A 44 14.94 11.40 -0.78
N VAL A 45 14.39 10.59 -1.71
CA VAL A 45 15.08 10.20 -2.95
C VAL A 45 15.50 11.44 -3.77
N LEU A 46 14.68 12.48 -3.74
CA LEU A 46 14.94 13.74 -4.43
C LEU A 46 15.73 14.75 -3.59
N SER A 47 16.37 14.29 -2.51
CA SER A 47 17.17 15.13 -1.59
C SER A 47 16.37 16.27 -0.95
N GLY A 48 15.05 16.10 -0.79
CA GLY A 48 14.20 16.96 0.00
C GLY A 48 14.23 16.56 1.48
N LYS A 49 13.52 17.32 2.31
CA LYS A 49 13.39 17.06 3.75
C LYS A 49 11.94 16.76 4.08
N VAL A 50 11.68 15.58 4.66
CA VAL A 50 10.38 15.26 5.26
C VAL A 50 10.31 15.92 6.63
N LEU A 51 9.29 16.74 6.83
CA LEU A 51 9.07 17.45 8.08
C LEU A 51 8.25 16.61 9.06
N ARG A 52 7.10 16.13 8.60
CA ARG A 52 6.24 15.22 9.35
C ARG A 52 5.19 14.59 8.44
N ILE A 53 4.59 13.51 8.92
CA ILE A 53 3.39 12.88 8.38
C ILE A 53 2.29 12.98 9.43
N GLU A 54 1.08 13.35 9.03
CA GLU A 54 -0.10 13.34 9.88
C GLU A 54 -1.13 12.37 9.28
N LEU A 55 -1.65 11.47 10.12
CA LEU A 55 -2.74 10.56 9.78
C LEU A 55 -3.94 10.90 10.65
N TYR A 56 -5.14 10.92 10.05
CA TYR A 56 -6.37 11.34 10.72
C TYR A 56 -7.38 10.20 10.83
N ALA A 57 -8.32 10.36 11.78
CA ALA A 57 -9.34 9.35 12.05
C ALA A 57 -10.35 9.17 10.91
N ASP A 58 -10.48 10.15 10.03
CA ASP A 58 -11.32 10.10 8.82
C ASP A 58 -10.62 9.43 7.62
N HIS A 59 -9.48 8.77 7.85
CA HIS A 59 -8.61 8.13 6.86
C HIS A 59 -7.94 9.09 5.85
N SER A 60 -7.96 10.37 6.11
CA SER A 60 -7.09 11.32 5.39
C SER A 60 -5.67 11.32 5.97
N GLY A 61 -4.72 11.77 5.17
CA GLY A 61 -3.33 11.94 5.58
C GLY A 61 -2.69 13.13 4.88
N VAL A 62 -1.60 13.61 5.43
CA VAL A 62 -0.78 14.68 4.83
C VAL A 62 0.69 14.46 5.15
N THR A 63 1.51 14.50 4.11
CA THR A 63 2.98 14.54 4.24
C THR A 63 3.47 15.97 4.02
N TYR A 64 4.00 16.57 5.07
CA TYR A 64 4.66 17.87 5.00
C TYR A 64 6.12 17.68 4.62
N SER A 65 6.50 18.25 3.49
CA SER A 65 7.88 18.17 2.98
C SER A 65 8.37 19.53 2.50
N SER A 66 9.68 19.71 2.52
CA SER A 66 10.37 20.86 1.96
C SER A 66 11.23 20.42 0.79
N MET A 67 11.03 21.04 -0.35
CA MET A 67 11.73 20.73 -1.60
C MET A 67 12.57 21.93 -2.06
N LEU A 68 13.74 21.65 -2.64
CA LEU A 68 14.63 22.67 -3.14
C LEU A 68 14.16 23.33 -4.44
N THR A 69 13.31 22.64 -5.23
CA THR A 69 12.79 23.14 -6.52
C THR A 69 11.38 22.65 -6.78
N SER A 70 10.56 23.46 -7.44
CA SER A 70 9.18 23.13 -7.82
C SER A 70 9.09 21.88 -8.71
N GLY A 71 10.02 21.69 -9.65
CA GLY A 71 10.01 20.51 -10.53
C GLY A 71 10.14 19.17 -9.80
N ARG A 72 10.77 19.14 -8.63
CA ARG A 72 10.86 17.92 -7.80
C ARG A 72 9.53 17.61 -7.10
N ALA A 73 8.74 18.62 -6.78
CA ALA A 73 7.45 18.43 -6.14
C ALA A 73 6.45 17.67 -7.03
N ILE A 74 6.58 17.74 -8.37
CA ILE A 74 5.81 16.94 -9.32
C ILE A 74 5.97 15.44 -9.03
N PHE A 75 7.21 14.97 -8.87
CA PHE A 75 7.47 13.55 -8.59
C PHE A 75 6.97 13.14 -7.21
N VAL A 76 7.03 14.04 -6.22
CA VAL A 76 6.46 13.78 -4.90
C VAL A 76 4.94 13.61 -5.01
N SER A 77 4.24 14.52 -5.67
CA SER A 77 2.78 14.41 -5.86
C SER A 77 2.36 13.19 -6.68
N LEU A 78 3.20 12.70 -7.61
CA LEU A 78 2.95 11.45 -8.33
C LEU A 78 3.11 10.22 -7.42
N ALA A 79 3.99 10.29 -6.43
CA ALA A 79 4.43 9.13 -5.67
C ALA A 79 3.33 8.49 -4.82
N GLY A 80 2.38 9.25 -4.28
CA GLY A 80 1.34 8.74 -3.39
C GLY A 80 0.51 7.64 -4.03
N TYR A 81 -0.30 7.97 -5.04
CA TYR A 81 -1.18 7.02 -5.72
C TYR A 81 -0.43 5.93 -6.50
N ILE A 82 0.68 6.30 -7.16
CA ILE A 82 1.51 5.33 -7.88
C ILE A 82 2.16 4.37 -6.88
N GLY A 83 2.70 4.88 -5.78
CA GLY A 83 3.35 4.08 -4.74
C GLY A 83 2.39 3.13 -4.04
N ALA A 84 1.20 3.59 -3.64
CA ALA A 84 0.17 2.76 -3.02
C ALA A 84 -0.26 1.62 -3.96
N SER A 85 -0.51 1.92 -5.23
CA SER A 85 -0.89 0.92 -6.24
C SER A 85 0.22 -0.11 -6.50
N LEU A 86 1.48 0.31 -6.59
CA LEU A 86 2.64 -0.57 -6.74
C LEU A 86 2.86 -1.41 -5.50
N PHE A 87 2.64 -0.85 -4.31
CA PHE A 87 2.76 -1.58 -3.06
C PHE A 87 1.70 -2.67 -2.96
N ALA A 88 0.45 -2.39 -3.31
CA ALA A 88 -0.59 -3.40 -3.40
C ALA A 88 -0.19 -4.54 -4.36
N TRP A 89 0.33 -4.21 -5.55
CA TRP A 89 0.83 -5.20 -6.50
C TRP A 89 2.00 -6.03 -5.95
N LEU A 90 2.95 -5.38 -5.23
CA LEU A 90 4.07 -6.04 -4.54
C LEU A 90 3.58 -7.08 -3.52
N LEU A 91 2.53 -6.77 -2.76
CA LEU A 91 1.97 -7.71 -1.78
C LEU A 91 1.49 -9.01 -2.46
N PHE A 92 0.78 -8.90 -3.59
CA PHE A 92 0.36 -10.09 -4.36
C PHE A 92 1.53 -10.84 -5.00
N TYR A 93 2.58 -10.14 -5.41
CA TYR A 93 3.82 -10.77 -5.88
C TYR A 93 4.50 -11.58 -4.78
N LEU A 94 4.64 -11.02 -3.58
CA LEU A 94 5.21 -11.71 -2.42
C LEU A 94 4.35 -12.91 -1.99
N TYR A 95 3.02 -12.75 -2.00
CA TYR A 95 2.09 -13.85 -1.76
C TYR A 95 2.31 -15.01 -2.73
N ARG A 96 2.39 -14.72 -4.04
CA ARG A 96 2.66 -15.72 -5.08
C ARG A 96 3.99 -16.46 -4.87
N LYS A 97 5.00 -15.76 -4.35
CA LYS A 97 6.32 -16.34 -4.03
C LYS A 97 6.33 -17.12 -2.71
N GLY A 98 5.20 -17.22 -2.00
CA GLY A 98 5.13 -17.84 -0.67
C GLY A 98 5.84 -17.03 0.41
N ARG A 99 6.13 -15.75 0.16
CA ARG A 99 6.89 -14.85 1.05
C ARG A 99 5.98 -13.91 1.84
N HIS A 100 4.82 -14.38 2.27
CA HIS A 100 3.86 -13.55 3.03
C HIS A 100 4.43 -13.01 4.35
N MET A 101 5.31 -13.76 5.04
CA MET A 101 5.99 -13.25 6.24
C MET A 101 6.91 -12.06 5.93
N TRP A 102 7.60 -12.08 4.78
CA TRP A 102 8.37 -10.92 4.32
C TRP A 102 7.47 -9.73 4.01
N GLY A 103 6.31 -9.97 3.42
CA GLY A 103 5.33 -8.92 3.15
C GLY A 103 4.81 -8.27 4.44
N LEU A 104 4.45 -9.06 5.46
CA LEU A 104 4.11 -8.53 6.79
C LEU A 104 5.27 -7.76 7.41
N GLY A 105 6.49 -8.29 7.31
CA GLY A 105 7.69 -7.61 7.79
C GLY A 105 7.91 -6.25 7.12
N ILE A 106 7.72 -6.14 5.79
CA ILE A 106 7.82 -4.87 5.05
C ILE A 106 6.73 -3.88 5.51
N MET A 107 5.47 -4.33 5.64
CA MET A 107 4.39 -3.48 6.14
C MET A 107 4.68 -2.96 7.55
N THR A 108 5.16 -3.85 8.43
CA THR A 108 5.55 -3.48 9.80
C THR A 108 6.74 -2.53 9.81
N ALA A 109 7.73 -2.74 8.94
CA ALA A 109 8.88 -1.85 8.83
C ALA A 109 8.49 -0.45 8.32
N VAL A 110 7.61 -0.36 7.31
CA VAL A 110 7.06 0.91 6.84
C VAL A 110 6.32 1.63 7.96
N ALA A 111 5.46 0.91 8.70
CA ALA A 111 4.75 1.48 9.84
C ALA A 111 5.69 1.95 10.95
N LEU A 112 6.72 1.18 11.27
CA LEU A 112 7.71 1.50 12.31
C LEU A 112 8.56 2.72 11.93
N VAL A 113 9.07 2.76 10.71
CA VAL A 113 9.83 3.90 10.18
C VAL A 113 8.97 5.16 10.16
N SER A 114 7.72 5.06 9.71
CA SER A 114 6.77 6.16 9.72
C SER A 114 6.53 6.67 11.14
N LEU A 115 6.26 5.79 12.09
CA LEU A 115 5.99 6.12 13.48
C LEU A 115 7.18 6.82 14.16
N VAL A 116 8.36 6.25 14.01
CA VAL A 116 9.55 6.73 14.74
C VAL A 116 10.07 8.05 14.16
N LEU A 117 10.14 8.14 12.84
CA LEU A 117 10.82 9.25 12.19
C LEU A 117 9.87 10.41 11.83
N TYR A 118 8.65 10.11 11.37
CA TYR A 118 7.86 11.13 10.67
C TYR A 118 6.48 11.38 11.24
N VAL A 119 5.74 10.35 11.70
CA VAL A 119 4.35 10.53 12.12
C VAL A 119 4.29 11.36 13.40
N ARG A 120 3.41 12.36 13.35
CA ARG A 120 3.06 13.23 14.48
C ARG A 120 1.54 13.31 14.55
N GLY A 121 1.03 13.58 15.75
CA GLY A 121 -0.41 13.55 16.01
C GLY A 121 -0.87 12.27 16.71
N GLU A 122 -1.76 12.43 17.69
CA GLU A 122 -2.17 11.35 18.61
C GLU A 122 -2.79 10.17 17.91
N PHE A 123 -3.72 10.41 16.98
CA PHE A 123 -4.40 9.33 16.26
C PHE A 123 -3.41 8.49 15.43
N GLY A 124 -2.54 9.14 14.64
CA GLY A 124 -1.59 8.43 13.78
C GLY A 124 -0.60 7.59 14.58
N MET A 125 -0.08 8.12 15.69
CA MET A 125 0.82 7.38 16.57
C MET A 125 0.13 6.20 17.24
N LEU A 126 -1.10 6.38 17.73
CA LEU A 126 -1.88 5.30 18.36
C LEU A 126 -2.22 4.21 17.35
N TRP A 127 -2.68 4.60 16.16
CA TRP A 127 -3.04 3.66 15.10
C TRP A 127 -1.84 2.83 14.64
N LEU A 128 -0.70 3.47 14.36
CA LEU A 128 0.53 2.78 13.95
C LEU A 128 1.05 1.83 15.03
N THR A 129 1.02 2.27 16.29
CA THR A 129 1.44 1.42 17.42
C THR A 129 0.55 0.17 17.51
N GLY A 130 -0.76 0.32 17.42
CA GLY A 130 -1.71 -0.78 17.39
C GLY A 130 -1.51 -1.70 16.18
N PHE A 131 -1.28 -1.13 14.99
CA PHE A 131 -1.03 -1.89 13.76
C PHE A 131 0.27 -2.71 13.85
N ILE A 132 1.36 -2.10 14.35
CA ILE A 132 2.65 -2.79 14.55
C ILE A 132 2.48 -3.92 15.58
N ALA A 133 1.85 -3.64 16.72
CA ALA A 133 1.63 -4.63 17.77
C ALA A 133 0.82 -5.82 17.23
N LEU A 134 -0.28 -5.56 16.50
CA LEU A 134 -1.09 -6.60 15.89
C LEU A 134 -0.29 -7.44 14.90
N ASN A 135 0.50 -6.82 14.01
CA ASN A 135 1.34 -7.53 13.06
C ASN A 135 2.34 -8.46 13.77
N VAL A 136 3.04 -7.95 14.79
CA VAL A 136 4.01 -8.73 15.58
C VAL A 136 3.32 -9.92 16.26
N VAL A 137 2.18 -9.68 16.90
CA VAL A 137 1.38 -10.75 17.54
C VAL A 137 1.00 -11.82 16.53
N ILE A 138 0.45 -11.43 15.36
CA ILE A 138 0.06 -12.37 14.30
C ILE A 138 1.27 -13.15 13.76
N MET A 139 2.42 -12.51 13.61
CA MET A 139 3.64 -13.19 13.16
C MET A 139 4.11 -14.27 14.18
N ILE A 140 3.88 -14.06 15.49
CA ILE A 140 4.20 -15.02 16.55
C ILE A 140 3.21 -16.17 16.57
N PHE A 141 1.90 -15.94 16.32
CA PHE A 141 0.87 -16.99 16.36
C PHE A 141 0.99 -18.07 15.27
N GLY A 142 1.88 -17.87 14.30
CA GLY A 142 2.27 -18.90 13.35
C GLY A 142 1.85 -18.63 11.91
N VAL A 143 2.56 -19.32 11.02
CA VAL A 143 2.58 -19.07 9.58
C VAL A 143 1.20 -19.20 8.91
N LYS A 144 0.33 -20.09 9.40
CA LYS A 144 -1.02 -20.28 8.80
C LYS A 144 -1.92 -19.07 9.05
N ILE A 145 -1.97 -18.57 10.28
CA ILE A 145 -2.78 -17.38 10.65
C ILE A 145 -2.23 -16.17 9.93
N ALA A 146 -0.90 -15.96 9.97
CA ALA A 146 -0.21 -14.89 9.30
C ALA A 146 -0.51 -14.84 7.79
N ARG A 147 -0.64 -16.00 7.14
CA ARG A 147 -0.96 -16.08 5.71
C ARG A 147 -2.35 -15.53 5.37
N TYR A 148 -3.39 -15.87 6.15
CA TYR A 148 -4.75 -15.37 5.91
C TYR A 148 -4.88 -13.90 6.27
N TYR A 149 -4.29 -13.48 7.37
CA TYR A 149 -4.21 -12.09 7.78
C TYR A 149 -3.48 -11.23 6.74
N TYR A 150 -2.32 -11.67 6.27
CA TYR A 150 -1.60 -11.01 5.19
C TYR A 150 -2.45 -10.86 3.93
N LEU A 151 -3.16 -11.92 3.55
CA LEU A 151 -4.00 -11.90 2.37
C LEU A 151 -5.15 -10.88 2.53
N LEU A 152 -5.76 -10.80 3.72
CA LEU A 152 -6.76 -9.78 4.03
C LEU A 152 -6.18 -8.37 3.87
N LEU A 153 -5.01 -8.09 4.47
CA LEU A 153 -4.34 -6.79 4.33
C LEU A 153 -4.01 -6.48 2.87
N ALA A 154 -3.54 -7.47 2.09
CA ALA A 154 -3.24 -7.29 0.67
C ALA A 154 -4.50 -6.93 -0.15
N PHE A 155 -5.65 -7.53 0.15
CA PHE A 155 -6.91 -7.19 -0.52
C PHE A 155 -7.46 -5.84 -0.06
N ILE A 156 -7.33 -5.46 1.22
CA ILE A 156 -7.68 -4.13 1.71
C ILE A 156 -6.84 -3.06 1.00
N THR A 157 -5.51 -3.24 0.96
CA THR A 157 -4.61 -2.31 0.26
C THR A 157 -4.95 -2.21 -1.23
N LEU A 158 -5.27 -3.33 -1.89
CA LEU A 158 -5.65 -3.33 -3.30
C LEU A 158 -6.97 -2.60 -3.53
N GLU A 159 -7.98 -2.88 -2.73
CA GLU A 159 -9.30 -2.24 -2.85
C GLU A 159 -9.20 -0.74 -2.60
N GLU A 160 -8.55 -0.34 -1.50
CA GLU A 160 -8.41 1.08 -1.17
C GLU A 160 -7.54 1.84 -2.18
N SER A 161 -6.44 1.27 -2.68
CA SER A 161 -5.60 1.94 -3.70
C SER A 161 -6.36 2.22 -5.00
N VAL A 162 -7.33 1.37 -5.36
CA VAL A 162 -8.19 1.59 -6.54
C VAL A 162 -9.27 2.61 -6.23
N VAL A 163 -9.98 2.46 -5.11
CA VAL A 163 -11.13 3.31 -4.78
C VAL A 163 -10.67 4.74 -4.48
N SER A 164 -9.55 4.94 -3.77
CA SER A 164 -9.00 6.27 -3.51
C SER A 164 -8.55 6.97 -4.81
N ALA A 165 -7.90 6.24 -5.72
CA ALA A 165 -7.51 6.78 -7.02
C ALA A 165 -8.73 7.13 -7.90
N MET A 166 -9.78 6.31 -7.88
CA MET A 166 -11.03 6.61 -8.58
C MET A 166 -11.75 7.81 -7.98
N TYR A 167 -11.75 7.93 -6.65
CA TYR A 167 -12.31 9.09 -5.96
C TYR A 167 -11.60 10.40 -6.36
N ILE A 168 -10.26 10.40 -6.43
CA ILE A 168 -9.50 11.55 -6.90
C ILE A 168 -9.78 11.84 -8.38
N GLY A 169 -9.93 10.82 -9.22
CA GLY A 169 -10.38 10.99 -10.61
C GLY A 169 -11.73 11.72 -10.70
N TRP A 170 -12.70 11.30 -9.90
CA TRP A 170 -14.01 11.96 -9.82
C TRP A 170 -13.93 13.38 -9.22
N ALA A 171 -13.15 13.57 -8.14
CA ALA A 171 -12.94 14.86 -7.52
C ALA A 171 -12.25 15.85 -8.48
N SER A 172 -11.32 15.37 -9.30
CA SER A 172 -10.63 16.17 -10.32
C SER A 172 -11.55 16.71 -11.40
N TRP A 173 -12.67 16.04 -11.65
CA TRP A 173 -13.70 16.51 -12.57
C TRP A 173 -14.66 17.48 -11.88
N THR A 174 -15.14 17.17 -10.68
CA THR A 174 -16.21 17.91 -9.99
C THR A 174 -15.69 19.07 -9.14
N ARG A 175 -14.51 18.95 -8.56
CA ARG A 175 -13.86 19.91 -7.65
C ARG A 175 -12.36 19.96 -7.87
N PRO A 176 -11.86 20.40 -9.06
CA PRO A 176 -10.47 20.26 -9.46
C PRO A 176 -9.46 20.89 -8.50
N SER A 177 -9.80 22.00 -7.84
CA SER A 177 -8.93 22.66 -6.85
C SER A 177 -8.82 21.91 -5.51
N GLN A 178 -9.69 20.93 -5.25
CA GLN A 178 -9.73 20.13 -4.04
C GLN A 178 -9.32 18.66 -4.27
N ALA A 179 -8.79 18.37 -5.46
CA ALA A 179 -8.43 17.02 -5.87
C ALA A 179 -7.02 16.58 -5.40
N GLY A 180 -6.60 17.00 -4.20
CA GLY A 180 -5.35 16.56 -3.57
C GLY A 180 -4.15 16.63 -4.51
N ASP A 181 -3.43 15.51 -4.68
CA ASP A 181 -2.24 15.45 -5.54
C ASP A 181 -2.51 15.82 -6.99
N ALA A 182 -3.68 15.51 -7.53
CA ALA A 182 -4.03 15.91 -8.89
C ALA A 182 -4.15 17.42 -9.01
N ALA A 183 -4.65 18.12 -7.99
CA ALA A 183 -4.69 19.58 -7.94
C ALA A 183 -3.26 20.15 -7.79
N ASN A 184 -2.42 19.55 -6.95
CA ASN A 184 -1.02 19.96 -6.79
C ASN A 184 -0.25 19.85 -8.11
N LEU A 185 -0.46 18.77 -8.85
CA LEU A 185 0.15 18.56 -10.17
C LEU A 185 -0.36 19.56 -11.22
N ALA A 186 -1.65 19.87 -11.20
CA ALA A 186 -2.21 20.86 -12.11
C ALA A 186 -1.63 22.26 -11.88
N GLN A 187 -1.35 22.64 -10.63
CA GLN A 187 -0.71 23.91 -10.30
C GLN A 187 0.76 23.99 -10.73
N GLN A 188 1.44 22.84 -10.87
CA GLN A 188 2.87 22.75 -11.18
C GLN A 188 3.12 22.41 -12.65
N THR A 189 2.09 22.08 -13.42
CA THR A 189 2.18 21.65 -14.81
C THR A 189 1.14 22.35 -15.66
N PHE A 190 1.24 22.23 -16.98
CA PHE A 190 0.22 22.75 -17.90
C PHE A 190 -1.01 21.83 -18.04
N MET A 191 -1.01 20.67 -17.36
CA MET A 191 -2.09 19.69 -17.48
C MET A 191 -3.16 19.92 -16.41
N PRO A 192 -4.45 19.79 -16.76
CA PRO A 192 -5.53 19.97 -15.80
C PRO A 192 -5.56 18.84 -14.76
N ALA A 193 -6.15 19.09 -13.59
CA ALA A 193 -6.30 18.08 -12.52
C ALA A 193 -7.00 16.81 -13.02
N LEU A 194 -7.97 16.94 -13.93
CA LEU A 194 -8.67 15.79 -14.53
C LEU A 194 -7.72 14.82 -15.26
N PHE A 195 -6.71 15.33 -15.94
CA PHE A 195 -5.68 14.50 -16.59
C PHE A 195 -4.95 13.65 -15.55
N TRP A 196 -4.51 14.27 -14.45
CA TRP A 196 -3.76 13.57 -13.39
C TRP A 196 -4.62 12.60 -12.61
N GLY A 197 -5.83 12.98 -12.23
CA GLY A 197 -6.77 12.10 -11.55
C GLY A 197 -7.15 10.89 -12.40
N THR A 198 -7.34 11.07 -13.71
CA THR A 198 -7.59 9.96 -14.65
C THR A 198 -6.36 9.05 -14.78
N LEU A 199 -5.16 9.63 -14.84
CA LEU A 199 -3.90 8.86 -14.87
C LEU A 199 -3.77 7.97 -13.62
N PHE A 200 -4.03 8.51 -12.42
CA PHE A 200 -3.99 7.75 -11.18
C PHE A 200 -4.99 6.59 -11.19
N ALA A 201 -6.23 6.84 -11.60
CA ALA A 201 -7.26 5.81 -11.67
C ALA A 201 -6.88 4.68 -12.66
N LEU A 202 -6.41 5.03 -13.86
CA LEU A 202 -5.99 4.05 -14.86
C LEU A 202 -4.77 3.24 -14.39
N PHE A 203 -3.82 3.89 -13.75
CA PHE A 203 -2.63 3.22 -13.21
C PHE A 203 -3.00 2.25 -12.08
N ALA A 204 -3.87 2.67 -11.16
CA ALA A 204 -4.36 1.80 -10.08
C ALA A 204 -5.10 0.58 -10.62
N LEU A 205 -5.98 0.75 -11.63
CA LEU A 205 -6.67 -0.36 -12.29
C LEU A 205 -5.70 -1.30 -13.00
N TRP A 206 -4.66 -0.77 -13.65
CA TRP A 206 -3.62 -1.59 -14.29
C TRP A 206 -2.84 -2.41 -13.25
N CYS A 207 -2.44 -1.81 -12.13
CA CYS A 207 -1.80 -2.52 -11.02
C CYS A 207 -2.74 -3.59 -10.41
N ALA A 208 -4.02 -3.27 -10.24
CA ALA A 208 -5.01 -4.20 -9.71
C ALA A 208 -5.21 -5.42 -10.62
N LYS A 209 -5.30 -5.21 -11.93
CA LYS A 209 -5.31 -6.32 -12.92
C LYS A 209 -4.08 -7.20 -12.76
N GLY A 210 -2.90 -6.62 -12.63
CA GLY A 210 -1.64 -7.34 -12.43
C GLY A 210 -1.61 -8.11 -11.10
N ALA A 211 -2.05 -7.50 -10.00
CA ALA A 211 -2.14 -8.11 -8.68
C ALA A 211 -3.08 -9.33 -8.67
N ILE A 212 -4.28 -9.18 -9.21
CA ILE A 212 -5.26 -10.26 -9.33
C ILE A 212 -4.73 -11.38 -10.25
N ALA A 213 -4.09 -11.05 -11.36
CA ALA A 213 -3.46 -12.04 -12.23
C ALA A 213 -2.37 -12.84 -11.50
N LEU A 214 -1.56 -12.20 -10.66
CA LEU A 214 -0.57 -12.87 -9.81
C LEU A 214 -1.22 -13.83 -8.79
N PHE A 215 -2.33 -13.43 -8.21
CA PHE A 215 -3.07 -14.26 -7.25
C PHE A 215 -3.61 -15.53 -7.91
N PHE A 216 -4.08 -15.46 -9.17
CA PHE A 216 -4.60 -16.63 -9.90
C PHE A 216 -3.50 -17.57 -10.42
N ARG A 217 -2.28 -17.10 -10.62
CA ARG A 217 -1.18 -17.99 -11.02
C ARG A 217 -0.85 -18.98 -9.89
N LYS A 218 -0.43 -20.23 -10.25
CA LYS A 218 0.00 -21.23 -9.25
C LYS A 218 1.17 -20.68 -8.43
N GLU A 219 1.14 -20.92 -7.12
CA GLU A 219 2.28 -20.63 -6.24
C GLU A 219 3.49 -21.40 -6.77
N GLY A 220 4.62 -20.70 -6.92
CA GLY A 220 5.87 -21.38 -7.27
C GLY A 220 6.26 -22.26 -6.07
N THR A 221 6.15 -23.57 -6.21
CA THR A 221 6.75 -24.51 -5.28
C THR A 221 8.25 -24.21 -5.26
N VAL A 222 8.77 -23.74 -4.13
CA VAL A 222 10.20 -23.76 -3.87
C VAL A 222 10.57 -25.25 -3.83
N SER A 223 11.13 -25.75 -4.93
CA SER A 223 11.66 -27.11 -4.99
C SER A 223 12.73 -27.22 -3.90
N PRO A 224 12.61 -28.16 -2.94
CA PRO A 224 13.70 -28.39 -2.01
C PRO A 224 14.93 -28.74 -2.82
N SER A 225 16.01 -27.98 -2.61
CA SER A 225 17.34 -28.27 -3.16
C SER A 225 17.64 -29.74 -2.93
N LYS A 226 17.75 -30.53 -4.03
CA LYS A 226 18.28 -31.87 -3.96
C LYS A 226 19.71 -31.75 -3.44
N SER A 227 19.89 -32.03 -2.15
CA SER A 227 21.18 -32.33 -1.59
C SER A 227 21.76 -33.48 -2.41
N LYS A 228 22.76 -33.18 -3.25
CA LYS A 228 23.58 -34.21 -3.90
C LYS A 228 24.32 -34.94 -2.78
N SER A 229 23.79 -36.08 -2.35
CA SER A 229 24.58 -37.09 -1.68
C SER A 229 25.66 -37.57 -2.66
N ARG A 230 26.86 -36.98 -2.59
CA ARG A 230 28.05 -37.55 -3.12
C ARG A 230 28.32 -38.84 -2.36
N GLY A 231 27.95 -39.97 -2.96
CA GLY A 231 28.41 -41.26 -2.54
C GLY A 231 29.95 -41.28 -2.57
N LEU A 232 30.56 -41.45 -1.42
CA LEU A 232 31.92 -41.93 -1.29
C LEU A 232 31.90 -43.44 -1.51
N ASN A 233 32.08 -43.87 -2.76
CA ASN A 233 32.64 -45.21 -3.00
C ASN A 233 34.17 -45.08 -2.82
N ARG A 234 34.68 -45.69 -1.75
CA ARG A 234 36.06 -46.14 -1.67
C ARG A 234 36.03 -47.65 -1.53
N ALA A 235 36.59 -48.30 -2.53
CA ALA A 235 37.07 -49.64 -2.48
C ALA A 235 38.24 -49.79 -1.54
#